data_3568a55a4b21341d402b75eb14cd9d34
#
_entry.id   3568a55a4b21341d402b75eb14cd9d34
#
_cell.length_a   1.000
_cell.length_b   1.000
_cell.length_c   1.000
_cell.angle_alpha   90.00
_cell.angle_beta   90.00
_cell.angle_gamma   90.00
#
_symmetry.space_group_name_H-M   'P 1'
#
loop_
_entity.id
_entity.type
_entity.pdbx_description
1 polymer ?
#
loop_
_entity_poly.entity_id
_entity_poly.type
_entity_poly.pdbx_seq_one_letter_code
_entity_poly.pdbx_strand_id
1 'polypeptide(L)'
;MIRVHRGNFLYTLNSIRQSLFAYLESELSRHGISGIAPSHGDILHILDKKGTLHLRDLTELSLKDKSTITAVISHLEKNGYVTRVRDGNDKRLVNIQVTEKAATIKPALEKISEKMNTQLFEGLSAEEKNTLFKLMTRISHNVDKL
;
A
#
# COMPACT_ATOMS: atom_id res chain seq x y z
N MET A 1 -14.25 -17.76 -8.92
CA MET A 1 -15.20 -17.12 -7.99
C MET A 1 -14.79 -17.45 -6.55
N ILE A 2 -14.49 -16.43 -5.75
CA ILE A 2 -14.15 -16.60 -4.33
C ILE A 2 -15.42 -16.98 -3.59
N ARG A 3 -15.43 -18.13 -2.90
CA ARG A 3 -16.55 -18.51 -2.03
C ARG A 3 -16.33 -17.87 -0.65
N VAL A 4 -17.28 -17.08 -0.20
CA VAL A 4 -17.28 -16.55 1.17
C VAL A 4 -17.65 -17.70 2.14
N HIS A 5 -16.69 -18.09 2.97
CA HIS A 5 -16.90 -19.09 4.01
C HIS A 5 -17.25 -18.41 5.33
N ARG A 6 -18.52 -18.44 5.72
CA ARG A 6 -19.01 -17.77 6.95
C ARG A 6 -18.29 -18.23 8.24
N GLY A 7 -17.70 -19.43 8.24
CA GLY A 7 -16.97 -19.99 9.39
C GLY A 7 -15.45 -19.75 9.37
N ASN A 8 -14.90 -19.16 8.29
CA ASN A 8 -13.46 -18.94 8.20
C ASN A 8 -13.14 -17.54 7.63
N PHE A 9 -13.21 -16.57 8.53
CA PHE A 9 -12.95 -15.17 8.24
C PHE A 9 -11.55 -14.94 7.64
N LEU A 10 -10.50 -15.55 8.24
CA LEU A 10 -9.12 -15.39 7.78
C LEU A 10 -8.92 -15.94 6.36
N TYR A 11 -9.51 -17.08 6.05
CA TYR A 11 -9.45 -17.66 4.70
C TYR A 11 -10.09 -16.73 3.67
N THR A 12 -11.29 -16.21 3.96
CA THR A 12 -12.00 -15.29 3.06
C THR A 12 -11.21 -14.01 2.86
N LEU A 13 -10.71 -13.41 3.94
CA LEU A 13 -9.90 -12.19 3.88
C LEU A 13 -8.62 -12.37 3.04
N ASN A 14 -7.91 -13.48 3.27
CA ASN A 14 -6.69 -13.79 2.52
C ASN A 14 -6.98 -14.05 1.03
N SER A 15 -8.07 -14.75 0.71
CA SER A 15 -8.46 -15.01 -0.67
C SER A 15 -8.78 -13.72 -1.44
N ILE A 16 -9.50 -12.78 -0.79
CA ILE A 16 -9.78 -11.46 -1.36
C ILE A 16 -8.46 -10.71 -1.60
N ARG A 17 -7.58 -10.66 -0.60
CA ARG A 17 -6.27 -10.02 -0.72
C ARG A 17 -5.44 -10.59 -1.87
N GLN A 18 -5.36 -11.92 -2.00
CA GLN A 18 -4.61 -12.57 -3.08
C GLN A 18 -5.15 -12.19 -4.47
N SER A 19 -6.48 -12.18 -4.63
CA SER A 19 -7.10 -11.79 -5.90
C SER A 19 -6.85 -10.33 -6.26
N LEU A 20 -6.89 -9.43 -5.28
CA LEU A 20 -6.58 -8.02 -5.47
C LEU A 20 -5.10 -7.82 -5.84
N PHE A 21 -4.18 -8.53 -5.20
CA PHE A 21 -2.76 -8.44 -5.51
C PHE A 21 -2.44 -8.98 -6.90
N ALA A 22 -3.03 -10.11 -7.30
CA ALA A 22 -2.87 -10.64 -8.66
C ALA A 22 -3.41 -9.66 -9.73
N TYR A 23 -4.53 -9.00 -9.46
CA TYR A 23 -5.06 -7.94 -10.32
C TYR A 23 -4.07 -6.77 -10.43
N LEU A 24 -3.55 -6.27 -9.31
CA LEU A 24 -2.59 -5.16 -9.29
C LEU A 24 -1.30 -5.52 -10.03
N GLU A 25 -0.74 -6.71 -9.84
CA GLU A 25 0.43 -7.19 -10.56
C GLU A 25 0.20 -7.21 -12.09
N SER A 26 -0.96 -7.70 -12.51
CA SER A 26 -1.36 -7.72 -13.93
C SER A 26 -1.46 -6.30 -14.51
N GLU A 27 -2.08 -5.37 -13.80
CA GLU A 27 -2.24 -3.99 -14.27
C GLU A 27 -0.89 -3.23 -14.26
N LEU A 28 -0.04 -3.42 -13.25
CA LEU A 28 1.32 -2.87 -13.24
C LEU A 28 2.11 -3.35 -14.47
N SER A 29 2.07 -4.65 -14.77
CA SER A 29 2.71 -5.23 -15.94
C SER A 29 2.17 -4.66 -17.26
N ARG A 30 0.85 -4.50 -17.38
CA ARG A 30 0.20 -3.89 -18.57
C ARG A 30 0.64 -2.45 -18.82
N HIS A 31 0.96 -1.71 -17.76
CA HIS A 31 1.45 -0.34 -17.84
C HIS A 31 2.98 -0.26 -17.96
N GLY A 32 3.67 -1.40 -18.11
CA GLY A 32 5.15 -1.45 -18.20
C GLY A 32 5.85 -1.04 -16.90
N ILE A 33 5.15 -1.08 -15.76
CA ILE A 33 5.69 -0.72 -14.45
C ILE A 33 6.28 -1.99 -13.82
N SER A 34 7.58 -1.97 -13.61
CA SER A 34 8.35 -3.06 -13.00
C SER A 34 9.09 -2.59 -11.75
N GLY A 35 9.45 -3.52 -10.88
CA GLY A 35 10.18 -3.20 -9.64
C GLY A 35 9.31 -2.60 -8.54
N ILE A 36 7.98 -2.71 -8.67
CA ILE A 36 7.00 -2.39 -7.62
C ILE A 36 6.11 -3.62 -7.42
N ALA A 37 6.00 -4.08 -6.19
CA ALA A 37 5.00 -5.07 -5.81
C ALA A 37 3.74 -4.36 -5.28
N PRO A 38 2.54 -4.99 -5.35
CA PRO A 38 1.32 -4.45 -4.78
C PRO A 38 1.44 -4.04 -3.31
N SER A 39 2.22 -4.80 -2.53
CA SER A 39 2.50 -4.52 -1.12
C SER A 39 3.37 -3.27 -0.86
N HIS A 40 3.94 -2.66 -1.91
CA HIS A 40 4.72 -1.42 -1.80
C HIS A 40 3.88 -0.16 -2.02
N GLY A 41 2.64 -0.32 -2.50
CA GLY A 41 1.77 0.79 -2.87
C GLY A 41 1.43 1.74 -1.72
N ASP A 42 1.26 1.21 -0.52
CA ASP A 42 1.01 2.01 0.69
C ASP A 42 2.20 2.92 1.04
N ILE A 43 3.43 2.41 0.91
CA ILE A 43 4.64 3.18 1.19
C ILE A 43 4.80 4.33 0.18
N LEU A 44 4.62 4.04 -1.10
CA LEU A 44 4.67 5.07 -2.15
C LEU A 44 3.57 6.11 -1.95
N HIS A 45 2.36 5.69 -1.57
CA HIS A 45 1.25 6.60 -1.29
C HIS A 45 1.53 7.50 -0.07
N ILE A 46 2.07 6.95 1.02
CA ILE A 46 2.44 7.74 2.20
C ILE A 46 3.50 8.79 1.83
N LEU A 47 4.55 8.39 1.11
CA LEU A 47 5.60 9.30 0.68
C LEU A 47 5.09 10.37 -0.29
N ASP A 48 4.19 10.01 -1.20
CA ASP A 48 3.57 10.96 -2.12
C ASP A 48 2.74 12.03 -1.37
N LYS A 49 1.99 11.62 -0.35
CA LYS A 49 1.13 12.53 0.44
C LYS A 49 1.88 13.37 1.45
N LYS A 50 2.91 12.81 2.07
CA LYS A 50 3.64 13.45 3.19
C LYS A 50 4.96 14.08 2.76
N GLY A 51 5.44 13.76 1.55
CA GLY A 51 6.75 14.20 1.07
C GLY A 51 7.89 13.41 1.70
N THR A 52 8.97 14.11 2.02
CA THR A 52 10.16 13.52 2.63
C THR A 52 9.89 13.11 4.09
N LEU A 53 10.16 11.87 4.43
CA LEU A 53 9.94 11.30 5.77
C LEU A 53 11.19 10.59 6.28
N HIS A 54 11.41 10.64 7.60
CA HIS A 54 12.36 9.76 8.24
C HIS A 54 11.89 8.30 8.19
N LEU A 55 12.82 7.37 8.13
CA LEU A 55 12.51 5.94 8.12
C LEU A 55 11.65 5.52 9.33
N ARG A 56 11.87 6.14 10.49
CA ARG A 56 11.07 5.91 11.70
C ARG A 56 9.61 6.32 11.48
N ASP A 57 9.38 7.54 10.99
CA ASP A 57 8.01 8.06 10.78
C ASP A 57 7.26 7.23 9.74
N LEU A 58 7.97 6.79 8.70
CA LEU A 58 7.42 5.90 7.68
C LEU A 58 7.02 4.54 8.26
N THR A 59 7.80 4.01 9.20
CA THR A 59 7.50 2.78 9.93
C THR A 59 6.21 2.94 10.75
N GLU A 60 6.10 4.03 11.49
CA GLU A 60 4.92 4.34 12.33
C GLU A 60 3.65 4.52 11.47
N LEU A 61 3.74 5.26 10.35
CA LEU A 61 2.61 5.53 9.47
C LEU A 61 2.14 4.31 8.68
N SER A 62 3.05 3.41 8.31
CA SER A 62 2.73 2.22 7.50
C SER A 62 2.21 1.03 8.30
N LEU A 63 2.29 1.08 9.63
CA LEU A 63 1.93 -0.02 10.53
C LEU A 63 2.69 -1.33 10.21
N LYS A 64 3.86 -1.23 9.59
CA LYS A 64 4.76 -2.35 9.30
C LYS A 64 5.95 -2.33 10.27
N ASP A 65 6.53 -3.49 10.51
CA ASP A 65 7.76 -3.57 11.28
C ASP A 65 8.96 -2.93 10.54
N LYS A 66 9.97 -2.53 11.31
CA LYS A 66 11.16 -1.85 10.80
C LYS A 66 11.92 -2.67 9.75
N SER A 67 11.98 -3.99 9.91
CA SER A 67 12.69 -4.87 8.97
C SER A 67 11.98 -4.93 7.62
N THR A 68 10.65 -5.04 7.64
CA THR A 68 9.81 -5.00 6.44
C THR A 68 9.95 -3.67 5.70
N ILE A 69 9.86 -2.53 6.42
CA ILE A 69 10.04 -1.22 5.80
C ILE A 69 11.44 -1.06 5.21
N THR A 70 12.48 -1.48 5.92
CA THR A 70 13.86 -1.40 5.42
C THR A 70 14.03 -2.22 4.13
N ALA A 71 13.45 -3.41 4.06
CA ALA A 71 13.47 -4.25 2.86
C ALA A 71 12.72 -3.61 1.69
N VAL A 72 11.52 -3.09 1.94
CA VAL A 72 10.72 -2.38 0.92
C VAL A 72 11.46 -1.16 0.38
N ILE A 73 11.99 -0.32 1.26
CA ILE A 73 12.74 0.89 0.85
C ILE A 73 13.98 0.51 0.05
N SER A 74 14.74 -0.51 0.47
CA SER A 74 15.92 -0.97 -0.27
C SER A 74 15.54 -1.50 -1.66
N HIS A 75 14.43 -2.21 -1.77
CA HIS A 75 13.91 -2.67 -3.06
C HIS A 75 13.47 -1.53 -3.96
N LEU A 76 12.70 -0.57 -3.44
CA LEU A 76 12.24 0.60 -4.19
C LEU A 76 13.41 1.50 -4.60
N GLU A 77 14.43 1.66 -3.74
CA GLU A 77 15.65 2.41 -4.05
C GLU A 77 16.46 1.76 -5.17
N LYS A 78 16.67 0.43 -5.09
CA LYS A 78 17.32 -0.35 -6.16
C LYS A 78 16.64 -0.18 -7.52
N ASN A 79 15.32 -0.05 -7.52
CA ASN A 79 14.52 0.16 -8.73
C ASN A 79 14.33 1.65 -9.09
N GLY A 80 14.93 2.56 -8.33
CA GLY A 80 14.95 3.99 -8.62
C GLY A 80 13.66 4.75 -8.32
N TYR A 81 12.76 4.22 -7.48
CA TYR A 81 11.49 4.87 -7.12
C TYR A 81 11.59 5.74 -5.86
N VAL A 82 12.52 5.43 -4.98
CA VAL A 82 12.82 6.25 -3.81
C VAL A 82 14.32 6.50 -3.72
N THR A 83 14.71 7.50 -2.95
CA THR A 83 16.11 7.77 -2.63
C THR A 83 16.25 8.09 -1.15
N ARG A 84 17.43 7.76 -0.59
CA ARG A 84 17.83 8.13 0.76
C ARG A 84 18.63 9.40 0.72
N VAL A 85 18.22 10.38 1.51
CA VAL A 85 18.91 11.65 1.66
C VAL A 85 19.26 11.85 3.12
N ARG A 86 20.50 12.23 3.41
CA ARG A 86 20.89 12.58 4.79
C ARG A 86 20.15 13.84 5.23
N ASP A 87 19.70 13.84 6.46
CA ASP A 87 19.10 15.04 7.04
C ASP A 87 20.15 16.17 7.13
N GLY A 88 19.72 17.39 6.81
CA GLY A 88 20.62 18.55 6.80
C GLY A 88 21.04 19.00 8.20
N ASN A 89 20.23 18.69 9.23
CA ASN A 89 20.46 19.11 10.60
C ASN A 89 21.09 18.00 11.46
N ASP A 90 20.71 16.74 11.22
CA ASP A 90 21.30 15.58 11.92
C ASP A 90 21.72 14.52 10.89
N LYS A 91 23.02 14.43 10.65
CA LYS A 91 23.61 13.47 9.70
C LYS A 91 23.37 11.99 10.06
N ARG A 92 22.91 11.70 11.28
CA ARG A 92 22.55 10.35 11.72
C ARG A 92 21.16 9.95 11.25
N LEU A 93 20.33 10.92 10.85
CA LEU A 93 18.99 10.69 10.34
C LEU A 93 19.01 10.54 8.82
N VAL A 94 18.22 9.59 8.35
CA VAL A 94 18.05 9.30 6.92
C VAL A 94 16.61 9.58 6.54
N ASN A 95 16.44 10.47 5.61
CA ASN A 95 15.18 10.81 4.98
C ASN A 95 14.95 9.95 3.74
N ILE A 96 13.72 9.57 3.53
CA ILE A 96 13.24 8.85 2.34
C ILE A 96 12.35 9.80 1.55
N GLN A 97 12.56 9.87 0.25
CA GLN A 97 11.72 10.65 -0.66
C GLN A 97 11.50 9.90 -1.97
N VAL A 98 10.40 10.19 -2.64
CA VAL A 98 10.11 9.68 -3.98
C VAL A 98 11.02 10.37 -5.01
N THR A 99 11.34 9.66 -6.08
CA THR A 99 12.14 10.17 -7.19
C THR A 99 11.24 10.71 -8.30
N GLU A 100 11.84 11.37 -9.28
CA GLU A 100 11.17 11.78 -10.51
C GLU A 100 10.59 10.57 -11.27
N LYS A 101 11.29 9.43 -11.26
CA LYS A 101 10.77 8.17 -11.82
C LYS A 101 9.46 7.76 -11.16
N ALA A 102 9.34 7.87 -9.84
CA ALA A 102 8.09 7.59 -9.13
C ALA A 102 6.99 8.58 -9.53
N ALA A 103 7.31 9.85 -9.70
CA ALA A 103 6.38 10.86 -10.16
C ALA A 103 5.84 10.57 -11.57
N THR A 104 6.65 10.04 -12.49
CA THR A 104 6.21 9.71 -13.86
C THR A 104 5.21 8.57 -13.92
N ILE A 105 5.26 7.61 -13.00
CA ILE A 105 4.31 6.48 -12.95
C ILE A 105 3.06 6.75 -12.11
N LYS A 106 3.07 7.82 -11.31
CA LYS A 106 1.97 8.16 -10.40
C LYS A 106 0.60 8.19 -11.08
N PRO A 107 0.41 8.84 -12.25
CA PRO A 107 -0.90 8.86 -12.94
C PRO A 107 -1.41 7.46 -13.29
N ALA A 108 -0.50 6.55 -13.67
CA ALA A 108 -0.86 5.16 -13.96
C ALA A 108 -1.27 4.40 -12.68
N LEU A 109 -0.53 4.59 -11.58
CA LEU A 109 -0.87 4.00 -10.28
C LEU A 109 -2.23 4.48 -9.76
N GLU A 110 -2.52 5.79 -9.88
CA GLU A 110 -3.81 6.38 -9.50
C GLU A 110 -4.95 5.76 -10.33
N LYS A 111 -4.78 5.66 -11.64
CA LYS A 111 -5.78 5.05 -12.54
C LYS A 111 -6.03 3.57 -12.22
N ILE A 112 -4.97 2.79 -11.93
CA ILE A 112 -5.08 1.40 -11.52
C ILE A 112 -5.86 1.29 -10.21
N SER A 113 -5.55 2.12 -9.22
CA SER A 113 -6.22 2.14 -7.93
C SER A 113 -7.69 2.55 -8.04
N GLU A 114 -8.00 3.56 -8.84
CA GLU A 114 -9.38 4.02 -9.08
C GLU A 114 -10.21 2.92 -9.75
N LYS A 115 -9.69 2.29 -10.79
CA LYS A 115 -10.35 1.19 -11.47
C LYS A 115 -10.59 0.00 -10.53
N MET A 116 -9.59 -0.37 -9.74
CA MET A 116 -9.72 -1.43 -8.74
C MET A 116 -10.83 -1.10 -7.73
N ASN A 117 -10.82 0.11 -7.18
CA ASN A 117 -11.82 0.53 -6.19
C ASN A 117 -13.24 0.56 -6.77
N THR A 118 -13.39 1.02 -8.01
CA THR A 118 -14.68 1.02 -8.70
C THR A 118 -15.23 -0.40 -8.83
N GLN A 119 -14.41 -1.35 -9.29
CA GLN A 119 -14.82 -2.74 -9.43
C GLN A 119 -15.02 -3.45 -8.10
N LEU A 120 -14.17 -3.17 -7.10
CA LEU A 120 -14.25 -3.77 -5.77
C LEU A 120 -15.58 -3.46 -5.06
N PHE A 121 -16.08 -2.26 -5.27
CA PHE A 121 -17.31 -1.77 -4.63
C PHE A 121 -18.51 -1.71 -5.58
N GLU A 122 -18.42 -2.34 -6.74
CA GLU A 122 -19.53 -2.41 -7.69
C GLU A 122 -20.74 -3.09 -7.03
N GLY A 123 -21.93 -2.48 -7.19
CA GLY A 123 -23.18 -2.98 -6.61
C GLY A 123 -23.39 -2.65 -5.14
N LEU A 124 -22.42 -2.03 -4.45
CA LEU A 124 -22.60 -1.57 -3.07
C LEU A 124 -23.08 -0.12 -3.02
N SER A 125 -24.13 0.13 -2.26
CA SER A 125 -24.59 1.49 -1.97
C SER A 125 -23.59 2.24 -1.08
N ALA A 126 -23.72 3.56 -1.00
CA ALA A 126 -22.89 4.39 -0.11
C ALA A 126 -23.05 3.98 1.37
N GLU A 127 -24.25 3.60 1.78
CA GLU A 127 -24.53 3.15 3.15
C GLU A 127 -23.85 1.81 3.46
N GLU A 128 -23.91 0.85 2.53
CA GLU A 128 -23.22 -0.44 2.66
C GLU A 128 -21.71 -0.28 2.73
N LYS A 129 -21.11 0.60 1.91
CA LYS A 129 -19.69 0.93 2.00
C LYS A 129 -19.32 1.52 3.37
N ASN A 130 -20.11 2.48 3.85
CA ASN A 130 -19.87 3.08 5.16
C ASN A 130 -19.97 2.05 6.29
N THR A 131 -20.95 1.15 6.20
CA THR A 131 -21.14 0.06 7.17
C THR A 131 -19.96 -0.90 7.13
N LEU A 132 -19.51 -1.29 5.94
CA LEU A 132 -18.33 -2.14 5.76
C LEU A 132 -17.09 -1.53 6.44
N PHE A 133 -16.78 -0.26 6.17
CA PHE A 133 -15.62 0.39 6.79
C PHE A 133 -15.74 0.52 8.30
N LYS A 134 -16.93 0.82 8.84
CA LYS A 134 -17.16 0.83 10.28
C LYS A 134 -16.91 -0.54 10.92
N LEU A 135 -17.40 -1.61 10.29
CA LEU A 135 -17.17 -2.97 10.78
C LEU A 135 -15.70 -3.40 10.69
N MET A 136 -15.02 -3.07 9.60
CA MET A 136 -13.58 -3.32 9.44
C MET A 136 -12.77 -2.58 10.50
N THR A 137 -13.08 -1.33 10.80
CA THR A 137 -12.44 -0.55 11.88
C THR A 137 -12.62 -1.22 13.24
N ARG A 138 -13.83 -1.73 13.54
CA ARG A 138 -14.07 -2.46 14.79
C ARG A 138 -13.30 -3.76 14.86
N ILE A 139 -13.21 -4.50 13.76
CA ILE A 139 -12.41 -5.73 13.66
C ILE A 139 -10.95 -5.42 13.89
N SER A 140 -10.40 -4.40 13.21
CA SER A 140 -9.01 -3.97 13.41
C SER A 140 -8.72 -3.67 14.88
N HIS A 141 -9.56 -2.87 15.53
CA HIS A 141 -9.41 -2.54 16.95
C HIS A 141 -9.48 -3.77 17.88
N ASN A 142 -10.26 -4.79 17.52
CA ASN A 142 -10.30 -6.03 18.30
C ASN A 142 -9.03 -6.86 18.11
N VAL A 143 -8.46 -6.87 16.91
CA VAL A 143 -7.20 -7.56 16.62
C VAL A 143 -6.03 -6.94 17.40
N ASP A 144 -6.01 -5.61 17.58
CA ASP A 144 -4.98 -4.92 18.36
C ASP A 144 -4.96 -5.31 19.84
N LYS A 145 -5.99 -6.03 20.32
CA LYS A 145 -6.11 -6.51 21.71
C LYS A 145 -5.74 -7.99 21.88
N LEU A 146 -5.43 -8.70 20.78
CA LEU A 146 -5.01 -10.10 20.83
C LEU A 146 -3.53 -10.22 21.16
#